data_c9164b6637af922d74bfef8686b22dd3
#
_entry.id   c9164b6637af922d74bfef8686b22dd3
#
_cell.length_a   1.000
_cell.length_b   1.000
_cell.length_c   1.000
_cell.angle_alpha   90.00
_cell.angle_beta   90.00
_cell.angle_gamma   90.00
#
_symmetry.space_group_name_H-M   'P 1'
#
loop_
_entity.id
_entity.type
_entity.pdbx_description
1 polymer ?
#
loop_
_entity_poly.entity_id
_entity_poly.type
_entity_poly.pdbx_seq_one_letter_code
_entity_poly.pdbx_strand_id
1 'polypeptide(L)'
;MAYETAFLGASTVFGKYWTKRRYFDYLIDKDNFKITFGRSFGMMVYLDNAVANGPAKVRADVEADTRATNYLINHLADIKPELTVFVTTCDMLPETADENTPALEKSDDPYVQNRINLYRELNRQYGRVLNVHLPEIANPSPDFNPLLATLLNPDQSDSPLPFAPLEYHQLYLPQRIMGDVDRCIPLGIPAIIPAMPPLTTTELVKLLNPALAERLRAPETTDPRGSDRTSIHSFQWLDPKDGYLVTKEDEMELLKFYFAP
;
A
#
# COMPACT_ATOMS: atom_id res chain seq x y z
N MET A 1 -11.39 -5.85 -30.84
CA MET A 1 -11.89 -4.62 -30.18
C MET A 1 -10.87 -4.28 -29.10
N ALA A 2 -10.42 -3.01 -29.05
CA ALA A 2 -9.58 -2.58 -27.92
C ALA A 2 -10.50 -2.53 -26.69
N TYR A 3 -10.12 -3.21 -25.64
CA TYR A 3 -10.89 -3.23 -24.39
C TYR A 3 -10.62 -1.93 -23.63
N GLU A 4 -11.70 -1.26 -23.22
CA GLU A 4 -11.60 -0.05 -22.40
C GLU A 4 -10.96 -0.35 -21.04
N THR A 5 -10.21 0.61 -20.53
CA THR A 5 -9.51 0.51 -19.23
C THR A 5 -10.04 1.56 -18.26
N ALA A 6 -10.18 1.20 -16.99
CA ALA A 6 -10.68 2.07 -15.95
C ALA A 6 -9.74 2.13 -14.75
N PHE A 7 -9.64 3.30 -14.11
CA PHE A 7 -8.86 3.52 -12.91
C PHE A 7 -9.70 4.20 -11.83
N LEU A 8 -9.94 3.52 -10.71
CA LEU A 8 -10.64 4.03 -9.55
C LEU A 8 -9.66 4.58 -8.51
N GLY A 9 -9.88 5.83 -8.09
CA GLY A 9 -9.00 6.55 -7.19
C GLY A 9 -8.01 7.46 -7.93
N ALA A 10 -8.33 7.88 -9.13
CA ALA A 10 -7.43 8.63 -10.02
C ALA A 10 -7.00 10.01 -9.47
N SER A 11 -7.88 10.71 -8.75
CA SER A 11 -7.61 12.04 -8.18
C SER A 11 -6.73 12.00 -6.92
N THR A 12 -6.52 10.82 -6.34
CA THR A 12 -5.74 10.66 -5.11
C THR A 12 -4.24 10.87 -5.33
N VAL A 13 -3.50 11.06 -4.24
CA VAL A 13 -2.04 11.22 -4.31
C VAL A 13 -1.40 10.04 -5.03
N PHE A 14 -1.75 8.83 -4.62
CA PHE A 14 -1.19 7.61 -5.20
C PHE A 14 -1.66 7.40 -6.65
N GLY A 15 -2.94 7.65 -6.93
CA GLY A 15 -3.50 7.54 -8.28
C GLY A 15 -2.81 8.44 -9.30
N LYS A 16 -2.39 9.65 -8.89
CA LYS A 16 -1.66 10.59 -9.75
C LYS A 16 -0.28 10.07 -10.20
N TYR A 17 0.39 9.22 -9.41
CA TYR A 17 1.63 8.57 -9.84
C TYR A 17 1.37 7.62 -11.00
N TRP A 18 0.25 6.92 -10.95
CA TRP A 18 -0.12 5.92 -11.95
C TRP A 18 -0.63 6.55 -13.24
N THR A 19 -1.60 7.43 -13.12
CA THR A 19 -2.27 8.05 -14.29
C THR A 19 -1.37 8.99 -15.10
N LYS A 20 -0.29 9.50 -14.52
CA LYS A 20 0.75 10.24 -15.24
C LYS A 20 1.61 9.37 -16.17
N ARG A 21 1.66 8.06 -15.95
CA ARG A 21 2.55 7.13 -16.65
C ARG A 21 1.81 6.16 -17.55
N ARG A 22 0.51 6.00 -17.35
CA ARG A 22 -0.34 5.11 -18.12
C ARG A 22 -1.66 5.78 -18.45
N TYR A 23 -2.06 5.69 -19.71
CA TYR A 23 -3.38 6.11 -20.15
C TYR A 23 -4.45 5.14 -19.70
N PHE A 24 -5.59 5.67 -19.24
CA PHE A 24 -6.81 4.95 -18.95
C PHE A 24 -7.96 5.65 -19.66
N ASP A 25 -8.88 4.90 -20.24
CA ASP A 25 -10.05 5.45 -20.93
C ASP A 25 -11.00 6.15 -19.96
N TYR A 26 -11.07 5.63 -18.71
CA TYR A 26 -11.91 6.17 -17.64
C TYR A 26 -11.08 6.42 -16.38
N LEU A 27 -11.06 7.66 -15.93
CA LEU A 27 -10.56 8.08 -14.63
C LEU A 27 -11.75 8.27 -13.70
N ILE A 28 -11.81 7.46 -12.64
CA ILE A 28 -13.00 7.29 -11.81
C ILE A 28 -12.67 7.65 -10.37
N ASP A 29 -13.54 8.45 -9.78
CA ASP A 29 -13.56 8.85 -8.40
C ASP A 29 -14.96 8.68 -7.80
N LYS A 30 -15.12 8.99 -6.53
CA LYS A 30 -16.42 8.86 -5.82
C LYS A 30 -17.58 9.59 -6.51
N ASP A 31 -17.29 10.73 -7.17
CA ASP A 31 -18.32 11.60 -7.74
C ASP A 31 -18.83 11.11 -9.10
N ASN A 32 -18.03 10.31 -9.82
CA ASN A 32 -18.37 9.79 -11.14
C ASN A 32 -18.44 8.26 -11.22
N PHE A 33 -18.37 7.56 -10.09
CA PHE A 33 -18.34 6.11 -10.02
C PHE A 33 -19.47 5.42 -10.82
N LYS A 34 -20.65 6.01 -10.87
CA LYS A 34 -21.80 5.47 -11.60
C LYS A 34 -21.59 5.30 -13.10
N ILE A 35 -20.59 5.95 -13.69
CA ILE A 35 -20.28 5.76 -15.12
C ILE A 35 -19.77 4.35 -15.42
N THR A 36 -19.37 3.57 -14.42
CA THR A 36 -18.92 2.18 -14.57
C THR A 36 -20.08 1.18 -14.69
N PHE A 37 -21.30 1.56 -14.29
CA PHE A 37 -22.43 0.64 -14.21
C PHE A 37 -22.86 0.12 -15.58
N GLY A 38 -23.03 -1.19 -15.66
CA GLY A 38 -23.38 -1.90 -16.90
C GLY A 38 -22.23 -1.98 -17.91
N ARG A 39 -21.05 -1.45 -17.61
CA ARG A 39 -19.90 -1.46 -18.53
C ARG A 39 -19.00 -2.67 -18.34
N SER A 40 -18.38 -3.06 -19.45
CA SER A 40 -17.31 -4.06 -19.46
C SER A 40 -15.98 -3.37 -19.70
N PHE A 41 -14.96 -3.77 -18.95
CA PHE A 41 -13.58 -3.24 -19.04
C PHE A 41 -12.64 -4.41 -19.29
N GLY A 42 -11.64 -4.22 -20.17
CA GLY A 42 -10.55 -5.20 -20.31
C GLY A 42 -9.67 -5.21 -19.06
N MET A 43 -9.48 -4.03 -18.45
CA MET A 43 -8.78 -3.93 -17.18
C MET A 43 -9.37 -2.79 -16.32
N MET A 44 -9.55 -3.09 -15.05
CA MET A 44 -9.91 -2.11 -14.04
C MET A 44 -8.86 -2.11 -12.92
N VAL A 45 -8.28 -0.95 -12.64
CA VAL A 45 -7.43 -0.75 -11.47
C VAL A 45 -8.28 -0.14 -10.38
N TYR A 46 -8.22 -0.72 -9.20
CA TYR A 46 -8.91 -0.22 -8.02
C TYR A 46 -7.91 0.02 -6.88
N LEU A 47 -7.81 1.28 -6.45
CA LEU A 47 -7.07 1.63 -5.24
C LEU A 47 -8.00 1.57 -4.03
N ASP A 48 -7.68 0.71 -3.08
CA ASP A 48 -8.31 0.72 -1.76
C ASP A 48 -8.19 2.12 -1.12
N ASN A 49 -9.17 2.48 -0.33
CA ASN A 49 -9.24 3.78 0.34
C ASN A 49 -7.99 4.08 1.18
N ALA A 50 -7.41 3.08 1.85
CA ALA A 50 -6.17 3.22 2.61
C ALA A 50 -4.97 3.58 1.70
N VAL A 51 -4.85 2.95 0.53
CA VAL A 51 -3.81 3.27 -0.46
C VAL A 51 -4.08 4.63 -1.12
N ALA A 52 -5.34 4.95 -1.33
CA ALA A 52 -5.75 6.18 -2.01
C ALA A 52 -5.53 7.43 -1.14
N ASN A 53 -5.86 7.37 0.14
CA ASN A 53 -5.91 8.51 1.06
C ASN A 53 -4.94 8.46 2.24
N GLY A 54 -4.25 7.34 2.43
CA GLY A 54 -3.33 7.07 3.53
C GLY A 54 -3.98 6.32 4.70
N PRO A 55 -3.29 5.29 5.23
CA PRO A 55 -3.83 4.44 6.29
C PRO A 55 -4.19 5.21 7.56
N ALA A 56 -3.37 6.18 7.97
CA ALA A 56 -3.60 6.96 9.19
C ALA A 56 -4.87 7.80 9.09
N LYS A 57 -5.09 8.46 7.95
CA LYS A 57 -6.31 9.24 7.69
C LYS A 57 -7.55 8.37 7.68
N VAL A 58 -7.48 7.19 7.04
CA VAL A 58 -8.61 6.27 6.96
C VAL A 58 -8.96 5.67 8.33
N ARG A 59 -7.96 5.38 9.15
CA ARG A 59 -8.18 4.95 10.55
C ARG A 59 -8.83 6.04 11.41
N ALA A 60 -8.53 7.31 11.15
CA ALA A 60 -9.14 8.43 11.86
C ALA A 60 -10.63 8.61 11.55
N ASP A 61 -11.12 8.15 10.38
CA ASP A 61 -12.56 8.17 10.01
C ASP A 61 -12.98 6.81 9.42
N VAL A 62 -12.93 5.79 10.25
CA VAL A 62 -13.26 4.41 9.87
C VAL A 62 -14.75 4.25 9.50
N GLU A 63 -15.63 5.09 10.00
CA GLU A 63 -17.04 5.05 9.61
C GLU A 63 -17.24 5.49 8.16
N ALA A 64 -16.55 6.55 7.72
CA ALA A 64 -16.58 6.95 6.31
C ALA A 64 -15.99 5.86 5.42
N ASP A 65 -14.91 5.22 5.86
CA ASP A 65 -14.30 4.09 5.17
C ASP A 65 -15.28 2.91 5.04
N THR A 66 -15.98 2.55 6.11
CA THR A 66 -16.99 1.50 6.10
C THR A 66 -18.14 1.80 5.14
N ARG A 67 -18.62 3.05 5.13
CA ARG A 67 -19.66 3.48 4.16
C ARG A 67 -19.18 3.36 2.72
N ALA A 68 -17.96 3.81 2.43
CA ALA A 68 -17.36 3.74 1.09
C ALA A 68 -17.16 2.28 0.63
N THR A 69 -16.63 1.43 1.51
CA THR A 69 -16.42 0.01 1.24
C THR A 69 -17.75 -0.70 0.96
N ASN A 70 -18.77 -0.51 1.80
CA ASN A 70 -20.09 -1.11 1.59
C ASN A 70 -20.77 -0.60 0.31
N TYR A 71 -20.63 0.69 0.00
CA TYR A 71 -21.13 1.24 -1.25
C TYR A 71 -20.52 0.54 -2.46
N LEU A 72 -19.21 0.37 -2.46
CA LEU A 72 -18.52 -0.33 -3.55
C LEU A 72 -18.96 -1.80 -3.64
N ILE A 73 -18.94 -2.54 -2.53
CA ILE A 73 -19.34 -3.95 -2.48
C ILE A 73 -20.75 -4.14 -3.09
N ASN A 74 -21.68 -3.27 -2.75
CA ASN A 74 -23.06 -3.34 -3.24
C ASN A 74 -23.19 -3.13 -4.77
N HIS A 75 -22.17 -2.54 -5.40
CA HIS A 75 -22.17 -2.22 -6.82
C HIS A 75 -21.16 -3.04 -7.65
N LEU A 76 -20.44 -3.98 -7.05
CA LEU A 76 -19.48 -4.80 -7.81
C LEU A 76 -20.15 -5.58 -8.95
N ALA A 77 -21.37 -6.07 -8.74
CA ALA A 77 -22.12 -6.81 -9.76
C ALA A 77 -22.52 -5.96 -10.99
N ASP A 78 -22.52 -4.63 -10.84
CA ASP A 78 -22.87 -3.70 -11.92
C ASP A 78 -21.69 -3.43 -12.87
N ILE A 79 -20.49 -3.94 -12.56
CA ILE A 79 -19.25 -3.71 -13.29
C ILE A 79 -18.70 -5.05 -13.79
N LYS A 80 -18.17 -5.09 -15.01
CA LYS A 80 -17.71 -6.35 -15.64
C LYS A 80 -16.27 -6.23 -16.15
N PRO A 81 -15.25 -6.21 -15.28
CA PRO A 81 -13.86 -6.23 -15.71
C PRO A 81 -13.43 -7.65 -16.12
N GLU A 82 -12.61 -7.78 -17.18
CA GLU A 82 -11.91 -9.04 -17.51
C GLU A 82 -10.72 -9.28 -16.58
N LEU A 83 -10.05 -8.19 -16.17
CA LEU A 83 -8.98 -8.18 -15.16
C LEU A 83 -9.22 -7.05 -14.19
N THR A 84 -9.21 -7.36 -12.90
CA THR A 84 -9.14 -6.37 -11.83
C THR A 84 -7.74 -6.37 -11.23
N VAL A 85 -7.12 -5.19 -11.12
CA VAL A 85 -5.92 -4.97 -10.31
C VAL A 85 -6.37 -4.28 -9.03
N PHE A 86 -6.41 -5.02 -7.94
CA PHE A 86 -6.80 -4.50 -6.63
C PHE A 86 -5.55 -4.16 -5.81
N VAL A 87 -5.34 -2.90 -5.53
CA VAL A 87 -4.20 -2.41 -4.74
C VAL A 87 -4.68 -2.03 -3.35
N THR A 88 -4.20 -2.75 -2.36
CA THR A 88 -4.56 -2.59 -0.94
C THR A 88 -3.32 -2.66 -0.06
N THR A 89 -3.49 -2.57 1.26
CA THR A 89 -2.40 -2.69 2.22
C THR A 89 -2.24 -4.14 2.73
N CYS A 90 -1.08 -4.45 3.29
CA CYS A 90 -0.83 -5.74 3.95
C CYS A 90 -1.60 -5.92 5.27
N ASP A 91 -2.34 -4.91 5.74
CA ASP A 91 -3.01 -4.92 7.06
C ASP A 91 -3.98 -6.09 7.26
N MET A 92 -4.54 -6.64 6.17
CA MET A 92 -5.42 -7.79 6.22
C MET A 92 -4.71 -9.15 6.17
N LEU A 93 -3.39 -9.17 6.11
CA LEU A 93 -2.58 -10.38 6.18
C LEU A 93 -2.06 -10.58 7.61
N PRO A 94 -1.68 -11.81 7.99
CA PRO A 94 -0.93 -12.06 9.22
C PRO A 94 0.37 -11.24 9.26
N GLU A 95 0.94 -11.05 10.45
CA GLU A 95 2.20 -10.30 10.64
C GLU A 95 3.35 -10.85 9.79
N THR A 96 3.40 -12.16 9.64
CA THR A 96 4.34 -12.86 8.77
C THR A 96 3.56 -13.46 7.61
N ALA A 97 3.73 -12.93 6.41
CA ALA A 97 2.99 -13.38 5.23
C ALA A 97 3.84 -13.36 3.96
N ASP A 98 3.52 -14.26 3.05
CA ASP A 98 3.92 -14.27 1.65
C ASP A 98 2.66 -14.29 0.77
N GLU A 99 2.83 -14.33 -0.55
CA GLU A 99 1.70 -14.31 -1.49
C GLU A 99 0.81 -15.56 -1.44
N ASN A 100 1.25 -16.64 -0.78
CA ASN A 100 0.45 -17.85 -0.56
C ASN A 100 -0.31 -17.81 0.76
N THR A 101 0.02 -16.85 1.62
CA THR A 101 -0.62 -16.71 2.92
C THR A 101 -2.04 -16.18 2.74
N PRO A 102 -3.07 -16.88 3.22
CA PRO A 102 -4.44 -16.40 3.09
C PRO A 102 -4.65 -15.14 3.93
N ALA A 103 -5.52 -14.25 3.42
CA ALA A 103 -5.98 -13.12 4.22
C ALA A 103 -6.67 -13.60 5.51
N LEU A 104 -6.62 -12.79 6.55
CA LEU A 104 -7.30 -13.06 7.82
C LEU A 104 -8.78 -13.36 7.59
N GLU A 105 -9.34 -14.29 8.36
CA GLU A 105 -10.76 -14.60 8.27
C GLU A 105 -11.64 -13.46 8.78
N LYS A 106 -11.20 -12.79 9.84
CA LYS A 106 -11.87 -11.66 10.47
C LYS A 106 -10.88 -10.82 11.26
N SER A 107 -11.27 -9.61 11.58
CA SER A 107 -10.55 -8.72 12.48
C SER A 107 -11.54 -7.96 13.36
N ASP A 108 -11.15 -7.69 14.61
CA ASP A 108 -11.90 -6.80 15.52
C ASP A 108 -11.59 -5.32 15.23
N ASP A 109 -10.53 -5.02 14.48
CA ASP A 109 -10.26 -3.67 13.95
C ASP A 109 -11.15 -3.41 12.73
N PRO A 110 -12.11 -2.48 12.79
CA PRO A 110 -13.02 -2.20 11.68
C PRO A 110 -12.31 -1.76 10.40
N TYR A 111 -11.17 -1.07 10.54
CA TYR A 111 -10.34 -0.68 9.40
C TYR A 111 -9.82 -1.92 8.65
N VAL A 112 -9.26 -2.89 9.36
CA VAL A 112 -8.77 -4.15 8.78
C VAL A 112 -9.94 -4.98 8.23
N GLN A 113 -11.06 -5.04 8.97
CA GLN A 113 -12.25 -5.78 8.54
C GLN A 113 -12.81 -5.26 7.21
N ASN A 114 -12.77 -3.95 6.98
CA ASN A 114 -13.19 -3.36 5.70
C ASN A 114 -12.33 -3.89 4.53
N ARG A 115 -11.00 -4.00 4.71
CA ARG A 115 -10.08 -4.57 3.69
C ARG A 115 -10.40 -6.02 3.42
N ILE A 116 -10.58 -6.82 4.48
CA ILE A 116 -10.97 -8.24 4.36
C ILE A 116 -12.27 -8.40 3.57
N ASN A 117 -13.28 -7.62 3.90
CA ASN A 117 -14.58 -7.69 3.24
C ASN A 117 -14.47 -7.36 1.75
N LEU A 118 -13.79 -6.26 1.42
CA LEU A 118 -13.63 -5.83 0.03
C LEU A 118 -12.81 -6.84 -0.79
N TYR A 119 -11.68 -7.32 -0.23
CA TYR A 119 -10.85 -8.35 -0.86
C TYR A 119 -11.67 -9.60 -1.21
N ARG A 120 -12.46 -10.11 -0.24
CA ARG A 120 -13.29 -11.29 -0.45
C ARG A 120 -14.35 -11.09 -1.53
N GLU A 121 -15.05 -9.97 -1.47
CA GLU A 121 -16.12 -9.68 -2.44
C GLU A 121 -15.57 -9.45 -3.84
N LEU A 122 -14.43 -8.77 -4.02
CA LEU A 122 -13.78 -8.62 -5.31
C LEU A 122 -13.36 -9.98 -5.90
N ASN A 123 -12.73 -10.84 -5.10
CA ASN A 123 -12.29 -12.16 -5.54
C ASN A 123 -13.46 -13.13 -5.76
N ARG A 124 -14.58 -12.95 -5.05
CA ARG A 124 -15.81 -13.72 -5.27
C ARG A 124 -16.54 -13.30 -6.55
N GLN A 125 -16.58 -11.99 -6.82
CA GLN A 125 -17.36 -11.41 -7.90
C GLN A 125 -16.65 -11.51 -9.26
N TYR A 126 -15.32 -11.40 -9.28
CA TYR A 126 -14.55 -11.31 -10.51
C TYR A 126 -13.68 -12.53 -10.73
N GLY A 127 -13.69 -13.05 -11.96
CA GLY A 127 -12.97 -14.29 -12.30
C GLY A 127 -11.46 -14.16 -12.37
N ARG A 128 -10.93 -12.93 -12.50
CA ARG A 128 -9.50 -12.66 -12.59
C ARG A 128 -9.15 -11.40 -11.82
N VAL A 129 -8.50 -11.57 -10.68
CA VAL A 129 -8.04 -10.48 -9.81
C VAL A 129 -6.54 -10.63 -9.58
N LEU A 130 -5.78 -9.55 -9.81
CA LEU A 130 -4.41 -9.39 -9.30
C LEU A 130 -4.50 -8.58 -8.02
N ASN A 131 -4.26 -9.21 -6.89
CA ASN A 131 -4.22 -8.56 -5.58
C ASN A 131 -2.80 -8.04 -5.31
N VAL A 132 -2.65 -6.74 -5.06
CA VAL A 132 -1.38 -6.09 -4.74
C VAL A 132 -1.45 -5.62 -3.29
N HIS A 133 -0.76 -6.31 -2.41
CA HIS A 133 -0.72 -6.00 -0.98
C HIS A 133 0.51 -5.15 -0.68
N LEU A 134 0.31 -3.84 -0.53
CA LEU A 134 1.40 -2.91 -0.28
C LEU A 134 1.81 -2.94 1.20
N PRO A 135 3.11 -3.03 1.50
CA PRO A 135 3.65 -2.71 2.81
C PRO A 135 3.49 -1.21 3.09
N GLU A 136 4.28 -0.65 4.00
CA GLU A 136 4.24 0.79 4.27
C GLU A 136 4.53 1.61 3.02
N ILE A 137 3.67 2.58 2.72
CA ILE A 137 3.85 3.44 1.55
C ILE A 137 4.87 4.53 1.87
N ALA A 138 5.98 4.56 1.12
CA ALA A 138 7.01 5.57 1.24
C ALA A 138 6.53 6.93 0.67
N ASN A 139 5.66 7.60 1.42
CA ASN A 139 5.16 8.93 1.12
C ASN A 139 5.31 9.81 2.37
N PRO A 140 6.02 10.97 2.29
CA PRO A 140 6.30 11.82 3.44
C PRO A 140 5.12 12.69 3.87
N SER A 141 3.92 12.15 3.82
CA SER A 141 2.73 12.75 4.41
C SER A 141 2.36 12.01 5.70
N PRO A 142 1.95 12.71 6.76
CA PRO A 142 1.49 12.07 8.01
C PRO A 142 0.34 11.08 7.80
N ASP A 143 -0.47 11.28 6.78
CA ASP A 143 -1.58 10.39 6.43
C ASP A 143 -1.09 9.01 5.93
N PHE A 144 0.10 8.97 5.31
CA PHE A 144 0.69 7.75 4.73
C PHE A 144 1.78 7.14 5.60
N ASN A 145 2.80 7.94 5.93
CA ASN A 145 3.92 7.49 6.75
C ASN A 145 4.38 8.60 7.71
N PRO A 146 3.92 8.56 8.97
CA PRO A 146 4.26 9.56 9.97
C PRO A 146 5.77 9.66 10.26
N LEU A 147 6.51 8.53 10.19
CA LEU A 147 7.96 8.53 10.40
C LEU A 147 8.65 9.33 9.30
N LEU A 148 8.41 9.02 8.02
CA LEU A 148 9.00 9.77 6.91
C LEU A 148 8.61 11.25 6.94
N ALA A 149 7.36 11.56 7.29
CA ALA A 149 6.91 12.93 7.44
C ALA A 149 7.73 13.68 8.49
N THR A 150 7.99 13.05 9.64
CA THR A 150 8.81 13.62 10.72
C THR A 150 10.28 13.75 10.33
N LEU A 151 10.85 12.75 9.66
CA LEU A 151 12.26 12.78 9.26
C LEU A 151 12.57 13.87 8.23
N LEU A 152 11.64 14.09 7.29
CA LEU A 152 11.86 15.04 6.20
C LEU A 152 11.38 16.45 6.52
N ASN A 153 10.47 16.60 7.50
CA ASN A 153 9.97 17.89 7.97
C ASN A 153 9.99 17.91 9.50
N PRO A 154 11.20 17.86 10.12
CA PRO A 154 11.28 17.82 11.57
C PRO A 154 10.76 19.14 12.18
N ASP A 155 10.05 19.01 13.30
CA ASP A 155 9.83 20.16 14.15
C ASP A 155 11.15 20.66 14.75
N GLN A 156 11.16 21.92 15.17
CA GLN A 156 12.35 22.52 15.79
C GLN A 156 12.45 22.24 17.31
N SER A 157 11.63 21.31 17.82
CA SER A 157 11.69 20.94 19.23
C SER A 157 12.80 19.94 19.47
N ASP A 158 13.35 19.93 20.70
CA ASP A 158 14.30 18.90 21.17
C ASP A 158 13.57 17.68 21.77
N SER A 159 12.27 17.57 21.55
CA SER A 159 11.46 16.46 22.06
C SER A 159 11.92 15.12 21.48
N PRO A 160 11.85 14.04 22.27
CA PRO A 160 12.09 12.69 21.74
C PRO A 160 11.18 12.37 20.55
N LEU A 161 11.71 11.63 19.59
CA LEU A 161 10.88 11.11 18.50
C LEU A 161 9.91 10.04 19.04
N PRO A 162 8.66 10.04 18.59
CA PRO A 162 7.64 9.09 19.07
C PRO A 162 7.76 7.71 18.41
N PHE A 163 8.95 7.28 18.03
CA PHE A 163 9.22 6.03 17.33
C PHE A 163 10.27 5.20 18.07
N ALA A 164 10.06 3.89 18.14
CA ALA A 164 11.02 2.99 18.76
C ALA A 164 12.27 2.82 17.86
N PRO A 165 13.50 2.91 18.40
CA PRO A 165 14.74 2.85 17.60
C PRO A 165 14.89 1.57 16.77
N LEU A 166 14.40 0.44 17.28
CA LEU A 166 14.50 -0.89 16.67
C LEU A 166 13.20 -1.32 15.96
N GLU A 167 12.21 -0.44 15.85
CA GLU A 167 11.02 -0.71 15.05
C GLU A 167 11.42 -0.88 13.58
N TYR A 168 10.85 -1.89 12.92
CA TYR A 168 11.12 -2.20 11.53
C TYR A 168 10.08 -1.57 10.61
N HIS A 169 10.53 -1.09 9.46
CA HIS A 169 9.72 -0.47 8.43
C HIS A 169 10.04 -1.11 7.08
N GLN A 170 9.03 -1.55 6.35
CA GLN A 170 9.15 -2.01 4.97
C GLN A 170 8.53 -0.96 4.05
N LEU A 171 9.35 -0.13 3.44
CA LEU A 171 8.92 1.05 2.71
C LEU A 171 8.78 0.77 1.22
N TYR A 172 7.56 0.81 0.69
CA TYR A 172 7.31 0.66 -0.74
C TYR A 172 7.24 2.00 -1.46
N LEU A 173 8.07 2.18 -2.48
CA LEU A 173 8.11 3.40 -3.29
C LEU A 173 6.95 3.41 -4.31
N PRO A 174 5.99 4.35 -4.22
CA PRO A 174 4.82 4.43 -5.12
C PRO A 174 5.18 4.48 -6.60
N GLN A 175 6.35 5.00 -6.93
CA GLN A 175 6.83 5.13 -8.32
C GLN A 175 7.07 3.78 -9.01
N ARG A 176 7.24 2.71 -8.25
CA ARG A 176 7.49 1.35 -8.77
C ARG A 176 6.22 0.62 -9.21
N ILE A 177 5.07 1.00 -8.68
CA ILE A 177 3.82 0.21 -8.76
C ILE A 177 3.45 -0.22 -10.20
N MET A 178 3.63 0.70 -11.16
CA MET A 178 3.35 0.40 -12.57
C MET A 178 4.20 -0.76 -13.08
N GLY A 179 5.51 -0.68 -12.87
CA GLY A 179 6.44 -1.69 -13.34
C GLY A 179 6.20 -3.05 -12.68
N ASP A 180 5.93 -3.05 -11.38
CA ASP A 180 5.70 -4.27 -10.63
C ASP A 180 4.39 -4.95 -11.07
N VAL A 181 3.31 -4.18 -11.25
CA VAL A 181 2.02 -4.70 -11.75
C VAL A 181 2.12 -5.17 -13.20
N ASP A 182 2.76 -4.39 -14.09
CA ASP A 182 2.89 -4.75 -15.51
C ASP A 182 3.69 -6.04 -15.72
N ARG A 183 4.61 -6.37 -14.82
CA ARG A 183 5.33 -7.66 -14.84
C ARG A 183 4.43 -8.84 -14.42
N CYS A 184 3.48 -8.62 -13.54
CA CYS A 184 2.61 -9.67 -13.00
C CYS A 184 1.45 -10.03 -13.93
N ILE A 185 0.89 -9.07 -14.67
CA ILE A 185 -0.30 -9.27 -15.51
C ILE A 185 -0.10 -10.38 -16.56
N PRO A 186 0.96 -10.37 -17.38
CA PRO A 186 1.17 -11.40 -18.42
C PRO A 186 1.46 -12.78 -17.82
N LEU A 187 1.96 -12.84 -16.60
CA LEU A 187 2.25 -14.09 -15.89
C LEU A 187 1.02 -14.70 -15.23
N GLY A 188 -0.11 -13.98 -15.21
CA GLY A 188 -1.34 -14.45 -14.57
C GLY A 188 -1.24 -14.62 -13.05
N ILE A 189 -0.35 -13.86 -12.41
CA ILE A 189 -0.12 -13.91 -10.96
C ILE A 189 -1.37 -13.42 -10.22
N PRO A 190 -1.90 -14.18 -9.25
CA PRO A 190 -3.12 -13.78 -8.54
C PRO A 190 -2.87 -12.78 -7.40
N ALA A 191 -1.67 -12.76 -6.83
CA ALA A 191 -1.31 -11.87 -5.73
C ALA A 191 0.19 -11.55 -5.73
N ILE A 192 0.54 -10.33 -5.31
CA ILE A 192 1.91 -9.93 -5.01
C ILE A 192 1.98 -9.15 -3.69
N ILE A 193 3.05 -9.35 -2.96
CA ILE A 193 3.49 -8.49 -1.86
C ILE A 193 4.81 -7.87 -2.31
N PRO A 194 4.83 -6.63 -2.83
CA PRO A 194 6.04 -6.02 -3.34
C PRO A 194 6.93 -5.53 -2.19
N ALA A 195 7.39 -6.49 -1.38
CA ALA A 195 8.14 -6.24 -0.16
C ALA A 195 9.55 -5.72 -0.46
N MET A 196 9.96 -4.72 0.30
CA MET A 196 11.31 -4.20 0.38
C MET A 196 11.98 -4.73 1.64
N PRO A 197 13.33 -4.79 1.73
CA PRO A 197 14.00 -5.20 2.96
C PRO A 197 13.61 -4.33 4.15
N PRO A 198 13.42 -4.90 5.35
CA PRO A 198 13.08 -4.10 6.53
C PRO A 198 14.25 -3.22 6.98
N LEU A 199 13.97 -1.94 7.22
CA LEU A 199 14.88 -0.97 7.80
C LEU A 199 14.41 -0.60 9.20
N THR A 200 15.33 -0.50 10.16
CA THR A 200 14.98 0.01 11.49
C THR A 200 14.77 1.52 11.47
N THR A 201 14.00 2.05 12.42
CA THR A 201 13.89 3.51 12.63
C THR A 201 15.27 4.16 12.72
N THR A 202 16.22 3.52 13.44
CA THR A 202 17.61 4.02 13.57
C THR A 202 18.31 4.11 12.22
N GLU A 203 18.15 3.12 11.35
CA GLU A 203 18.74 3.14 10.00
C GLU A 203 18.12 4.24 9.14
N LEU A 204 16.81 4.41 9.19
CA LEU A 204 16.10 5.46 8.45
C LEU A 204 16.50 6.87 8.92
N VAL A 205 16.62 7.09 10.24
CA VAL A 205 17.10 8.37 10.80
C VAL A 205 18.51 8.66 10.32
N LYS A 206 19.45 7.70 10.44
CA LYS A 206 20.83 7.88 9.97
C LYS A 206 20.91 8.14 8.47
N LEU A 207 20.01 7.53 7.71
CA LEU A 207 19.97 7.63 6.25
C LEU A 207 19.43 8.98 5.78
N LEU A 208 18.31 9.44 6.33
CA LEU A 208 17.52 10.56 5.82
C LEU A 208 17.75 11.87 6.62
N ASN A 209 17.98 11.76 7.92
CA ASN A 209 18.19 12.92 8.77
C ASN A 209 19.05 12.60 10.00
N PRO A 210 20.39 12.47 9.84
CA PRO A 210 21.29 12.11 10.93
C PRO A 210 21.25 13.05 12.15
N ALA A 211 20.85 14.31 11.94
CA ALA A 211 20.76 15.29 13.03
C ALA A 211 19.70 14.92 14.07
N LEU A 212 18.73 14.08 13.71
CA LEU A 212 17.70 13.60 14.63
C LEU A 212 18.11 12.36 15.44
N ALA A 213 19.31 11.81 15.23
CA ALA A 213 19.75 10.57 15.88
C ALA A 213 19.73 10.66 17.42
N GLU A 214 20.09 11.80 17.99
CA GLU A 214 20.08 12.02 19.44
C GLU A 214 18.67 12.13 20.04
N ARG A 215 17.65 12.38 19.21
CA ARG A 215 16.23 12.40 19.61
C ARG A 215 15.61 11.01 19.64
N LEU A 216 16.28 10.01 19.07
CA LEU A 216 15.87 8.61 19.19
C LEU A 216 16.24 8.10 20.59
N ARG A 217 15.28 7.98 21.47
CA ARG A 217 15.47 7.40 22.80
C ARG A 217 14.75 6.06 22.88
N ALA A 218 15.36 5.11 23.60
CA ALA A 218 14.65 3.90 23.93
C ALA A 218 13.36 4.28 24.68
N PRO A 219 12.19 3.78 24.27
CA PRO A 219 10.95 4.02 25.00
C PRO A 219 11.12 3.47 26.42
N GLU A 220 10.62 4.20 27.41
CA GLU A 220 10.67 3.80 28.83
C GLU A 220 9.88 2.51 29.08
N THR A 221 8.95 2.18 28.22
CA THR A 221 8.21 0.92 28.19
C THR A 221 8.49 0.22 26.88
N THR A 222 9.33 -0.79 26.93
CA THR A 222 9.48 -1.74 25.82
C THR A 222 8.21 -2.56 25.72
N ASP A 223 7.23 -2.09 24.96
CA ASP A 223 6.37 -3.02 24.25
C ASP A 223 7.19 -3.48 23.03
N PRO A 224 7.72 -4.71 23.01
CA PRO A 224 8.51 -5.21 21.88
C PRO A 224 7.68 -5.41 20.62
N ARG A 225 6.41 -5.04 20.64
CA ARG A 225 5.45 -5.13 19.54
C ARG A 225 5.36 -3.85 18.70
N GLY A 226 6.46 -3.14 18.53
CA GLY A 226 6.65 -2.33 17.34
C GLY A 226 6.48 -3.27 16.14
N SER A 227 5.74 -2.88 15.13
CA SER A 227 5.23 -3.73 14.04
C SER A 227 6.27 -4.78 13.60
N ASP A 228 6.20 -5.99 14.16
CA ASP A 228 7.02 -7.15 13.77
C ASP A 228 6.63 -7.70 12.37
N ARG A 229 6.05 -6.87 11.51
CA ARG A 229 5.76 -7.19 10.11
C ARG A 229 7.04 -7.23 9.28
N THR A 230 8.02 -8.00 9.74
CA THR A 230 9.35 -8.08 9.14
C THR A 230 9.50 -9.16 8.08
N SER A 231 8.46 -9.95 7.83
CA SER A 231 8.57 -11.17 7.03
C SER A 231 7.63 -11.19 5.83
N ILE A 232 7.32 -10.05 5.26
CA ILE A 232 6.55 -9.98 4.02
C ILE A 232 7.54 -10.14 2.86
N HIS A 233 7.44 -11.24 2.14
CA HIS A 233 8.33 -11.59 1.03
C HIS A 233 7.60 -11.45 -0.30
N SER A 234 8.31 -10.99 -1.33
CA SER A 234 7.83 -11.10 -2.70
C SER A 234 8.03 -12.50 -3.24
N PHE A 235 7.15 -12.92 -4.14
CA PHE A 235 7.19 -14.25 -4.74
C PHE A 235 8.29 -14.39 -5.79
N GLN A 236 8.69 -15.64 -6.11
CA GLN A 236 9.73 -16.01 -7.11
C GLN A 236 9.61 -15.30 -8.46
N TRP A 237 8.40 -14.88 -8.83
CA TRP A 237 8.06 -14.28 -10.12
C TRP A 237 8.71 -12.91 -10.38
N LEU A 238 9.13 -12.21 -9.34
CA LEU A 238 9.75 -10.89 -9.45
C LEU A 238 11.28 -10.93 -9.30
N ASP A 239 11.88 -12.10 -9.34
CA ASP A 239 13.31 -12.32 -9.12
C ASP A 239 13.79 -11.74 -7.77
N PRO A 240 13.21 -12.21 -6.64
CA PRO A 240 13.44 -11.63 -5.34
C PRO A 240 14.88 -11.83 -4.88
N LYS A 241 15.41 -10.83 -4.21
CA LYS A 241 16.70 -10.88 -3.51
C LYS A 241 16.43 -11.24 -2.04
N ASP A 242 16.66 -12.50 -1.66
CA ASP A 242 16.39 -13.02 -0.30
C ASP A 242 14.94 -12.79 0.17
N GLY A 243 13.98 -12.87 -0.77
CA GLY A 243 12.56 -12.64 -0.48
C GLY A 243 12.11 -11.17 -0.63
N TYR A 244 12.95 -10.28 -1.16
CA TYR A 244 12.63 -8.87 -1.36
C TYR A 244 12.85 -8.43 -2.81
N LEU A 245 12.20 -7.35 -3.23
CA LEU A 245 12.31 -6.83 -4.60
C LEU A 245 13.70 -6.29 -4.95
N VAL A 246 14.46 -5.87 -3.94
CA VAL A 246 15.79 -5.28 -4.08
C VAL A 246 16.67 -5.74 -2.91
N THR A 247 17.98 -5.48 -2.97
CA THR A 247 18.83 -5.62 -1.80
C THR A 247 18.61 -4.46 -0.81
N LYS A 248 19.05 -4.62 0.43
CA LYS A 248 18.95 -3.57 1.44
C LYS A 248 19.75 -2.32 1.05
N GLU A 249 20.91 -2.53 0.44
CA GLU A 249 21.78 -1.46 -0.06
C GLU A 249 21.08 -0.67 -1.18
N ASP A 250 20.47 -1.37 -2.14
CA ASP A 250 19.73 -0.73 -3.24
C ASP A 250 18.52 0.07 -2.71
N GLU A 251 17.81 -0.46 -1.71
CA GLU A 251 16.69 0.26 -1.08
C GLU A 251 17.18 1.54 -0.42
N MET A 252 18.25 1.47 0.35
CA MET A 252 18.84 2.66 1.00
C MET A 252 19.26 3.73 -0.01
N GLU A 253 19.83 3.33 -1.15
CA GLU A 253 20.17 4.26 -2.23
C GLU A 253 18.92 4.85 -2.89
N LEU A 254 17.88 4.05 -3.12
CA LEU A 254 16.61 4.54 -3.65
C LEU A 254 15.96 5.55 -2.70
N LEU A 255 15.92 5.27 -1.41
CA LEU A 255 15.36 6.19 -0.41
C LEU A 255 16.14 7.50 -0.35
N LYS A 256 17.48 7.46 -0.42
CA LYS A 256 18.30 8.67 -0.54
C LYS A 256 17.96 9.45 -1.80
N PHE A 257 17.90 8.78 -2.95
CA PHE A 257 17.60 9.42 -4.23
C PHE A 257 16.25 10.14 -4.23
N TYR A 258 15.23 9.57 -3.58
CA TYR A 258 13.90 10.15 -3.57
C TYR A 258 13.68 11.16 -2.46
N PHE A 259 14.38 11.06 -1.34
CA PHE A 259 14.06 11.80 -0.12
C PHE A 259 15.22 12.57 0.50
N ALA A 260 16.47 12.28 0.16
CA ALA A 260 17.58 13.10 0.67
C ALA A 260 17.56 14.49 0.02
N PRO A 261 17.86 15.55 0.79
CA PRO A 261 17.87 16.92 0.33
C PRO A 261 18.94 17.19 -0.73
#